data_b7d793637c414dffe2184e7a286b25a1
#
_entry.id   b7d793637c414dffe2184e7a286b25a1
#
_cell.length_a   1.000
_cell.length_b   1.000
_cell.length_c   1.000
_cell.angle_alpha   90.00
_cell.angle_beta   90.00
_cell.angle_gamma   90.00
#
_symmetry.space_group_name_H-M   'P 1'
#
loop_
_entity.id
_entity.type
_entity.pdbx_description
1 polymer ?
#
loop_
_entity_poly.entity_id
_entity_poly.type
_entity_poly.pdbx_seq_one_letter_code
_entity_poly.pdbx_strand_id
1 'polypeptide(L)'
;MKKIITIAAILVLIGTACRREADYMPYIGENGKLAYSTYTEQFDYLWKVLSTGYVFWDVDTTDWDAAYSRYYPKLQELDKKYEQIGYVPTDELKELYTALVGGMIDHHMSFSVRNLHPAPDDQVNYVTIRPYELEIPTRDYYFESSGEESYAIQIFLQDIESHYTVEVHEECTDYAPELGMTIRYHYILFKLPDGRKVPYLWQSLAGITPVMLQNGVGAQLLDHYFRAIMETPREQLAGIILDNRCNRGGYQDDLDYLIGSYLNEKTEIMKTRYKEGPGRYEYSVWTPYYIFPNTRYHRDITAENIPYVVLCDLNSVSMGEIEPMTIKAVLPTAHTIGERTHGGTGPLQPANCIDLNYGGPLGDINTGHYVYTSTFEAQISGKVWEGIGYTPDEIVLRKDYNGNLLPQLDAAFRYIQEH
;
A
#
# COMPACT_ATOMS: atom_id res chain seq x y z
N MET A 1 -56.22 -4.61 -2.10
CA MET A 1 -55.55 -4.78 -3.41
C MET A 1 -54.71 -3.57 -3.82
N LYS A 2 -55.22 -2.33 -3.80
CA LYS A 2 -54.40 -1.14 -4.21
C LYS A 2 -53.08 -0.94 -3.41
N LYS A 3 -53.08 -1.17 -2.09
CA LYS A 3 -51.85 -1.02 -1.25
C LYS A 3 -50.80 -2.10 -1.53
N ILE A 4 -51.19 -3.30 -1.88
CA ILE A 4 -50.26 -4.39 -2.21
C ILE A 4 -49.60 -4.14 -3.56
N ILE A 5 -50.37 -3.59 -4.54
CA ILE A 5 -49.83 -3.22 -5.86
C ILE A 5 -48.83 -2.07 -5.74
N THR A 6 -49.06 -1.11 -4.85
CA THR A 6 -48.13 0.03 -4.63
C THR A 6 -46.82 -0.44 -3.98
N ILE A 7 -46.86 -1.35 -3.01
CA ILE A 7 -45.68 -1.93 -2.37
C ILE A 7 -44.89 -2.79 -3.36
N ALA A 8 -45.57 -3.60 -4.19
CA ALA A 8 -44.92 -4.38 -5.23
C ALA A 8 -44.25 -3.49 -6.30
N ALA A 9 -44.90 -2.37 -6.69
CA ALA A 9 -44.29 -1.41 -7.63
C ALA A 9 -43.06 -0.68 -7.04
N ILE A 10 -43.10 -0.35 -5.76
CA ILE A 10 -41.94 0.25 -5.05
C ILE A 10 -40.80 -0.75 -4.92
N LEU A 11 -41.08 -2.01 -4.60
CA LEU A 11 -40.07 -3.08 -4.55
C LEU A 11 -39.46 -3.38 -5.92
N VAL A 12 -40.24 -3.31 -7.00
CA VAL A 12 -39.70 -3.44 -8.37
C VAL A 12 -38.87 -2.23 -8.76
N LEU A 13 -39.25 -1.00 -8.37
CA LEU A 13 -38.46 0.19 -8.60
C LEU A 13 -37.15 0.19 -7.78
N ILE A 14 -37.16 -0.34 -6.56
CA ILE A 14 -35.94 -0.53 -5.76
C ILE A 14 -35.09 -1.66 -6.35
N GLY A 15 -35.68 -2.72 -6.87
CA GLY A 15 -34.97 -3.83 -7.53
C GLY A 15 -34.36 -3.45 -8.89
N THR A 16 -34.88 -2.44 -9.58
CA THR A 16 -34.32 -1.94 -10.85
C THR A 16 -33.35 -0.76 -10.68
N ALA A 17 -33.27 -0.18 -9.47
CA ALA A 17 -32.23 0.77 -9.10
C ALA A 17 -30.91 0.07 -8.72
N CYS A 18 -30.93 -1.28 -8.62
CA CYS A 18 -29.73 -2.06 -8.41
C CYS A 18 -28.99 -2.26 -9.73
N ARG A 19 -27.86 -1.60 -9.85
CA ARG A 19 -26.77 -1.87 -10.77
C ARG A 19 -27.16 -1.87 -12.25
N ARG A 20 -26.97 -0.75 -12.92
CA ARG A 20 -26.32 -0.84 -14.21
C ARG A 20 -24.93 -1.42 -13.89
N GLU A 21 -24.75 -2.70 -14.12
CA GLU A 21 -23.44 -3.22 -14.44
C GLU A 21 -22.92 -2.25 -15.50
N ALA A 22 -21.88 -1.51 -15.15
CA ALA A 22 -21.18 -0.76 -16.16
C ALA A 22 -20.79 -1.80 -17.23
N ASP A 23 -20.92 -1.47 -18.50
CA ASP A 23 -20.43 -2.26 -19.63
C ASP A 23 -18.88 -2.33 -19.62
N TYR A 24 -18.32 -2.73 -18.49
CA TYR A 24 -16.90 -2.73 -18.17
C TYR A 24 -16.23 -4.05 -18.27
N MET A 25 -17.01 -5.11 -18.42
CA MET A 25 -16.37 -6.39 -18.67
C MET A 25 -15.49 -6.19 -19.90
N PRO A 26 -14.18 -6.48 -19.76
CA PRO A 26 -13.29 -6.46 -20.90
C PRO A 26 -14.01 -7.20 -22.01
N TYR A 27 -14.05 -6.64 -23.19
CA TYR A 27 -14.49 -7.32 -24.39
C TYR A 27 -13.58 -8.54 -24.58
N ILE A 28 -13.81 -9.56 -23.80
CA ILE A 28 -13.38 -10.90 -24.13
C ILE A 28 -14.36 -11.30 -25.21
N GLY A 29 -13.96 -11.19 -26.47
CA GLY A 29 -14.74 -11.69 -27.59
C GLY A 29 -15.10 -13.15 -27.29
N GLU A 30 -16.26 -13.63 -27.71
CA GLU A 30 -16.88 -14.92 -27.43
C GLU A 30 -15.95 -16.16 -27.57
N ASN A 31 -14.68 -15.99 -27.92
CA ASN A 31 -13.69 -17.04 -28.15
C ASN A 31 -12.30 -16.74 -27.53
N GLY A 32 -12.18 -15.86 -26.52
CA GLY A 32 -10.86 -15.52 -25.93
C GLY A 32 -9.94 -14.75 -26.88
N LYS A 33 -10.46 -14.18 -27.96
CA LYS A 33 -9.69 -13.32 -28.87
C LYS A 33 -9.65 -11.90 -28.33
N LEU A 34 -8.55 -11.20 -28.64
CA LEU A 34 -8.40 -9.77 -28.39
C LEU A 34 -9.66 -9.01 -28.87
N ALA A 35 -10.18 -8.14 -28.02
CA ALA A 35 -11.36 -7.34 -28.32
C ALA A 35 -11.10 -6.22 -29.32
N TYR A 36 -9.85 -5.93 -29.58
CA TYR A 36 -9.38 -4.88 -30.49
C TYR A 36 -8.24 -5.40 -31.37
N SER A 37 -8.16 -4.83 -32.58
CA SER A 37 -7.20 -5.21 -33.62
C SER A 37 -6.23 -4.09 -33.95
N THR A 38 -6.47 -2.88 -33.46
CA THR A 38 -5.67 -1.69 -33.70
C THR A 38 -5.20 -1.06 -32.38
N TYR A 39 -4.10 -0.31 -32.43
CA TYR A 39 -3.59 0.43 -31.26
C TYR A 39 -4.56 1.54 -30.82
N THR A 40 -5.28 2.14 -31.75
CA THR A 40 -6.32 3.13 -31.42
C THR A 40 -7.49 2.51 -30.67
N GLU A 41 -7.99 1.35 -31.10
CA GLU A 41 -9.04 0.63 -30.36
C GLU A 41 -8.60 0.20 -28.97
N GLN A 42 -7.34 -0.29 -28.85
CA GLN A 42 -6.73 -0.64 -27.57
C GLN A 42 -6.65 0.58 -26.64
N PHE A 43 -6.22 1.73 -27.18
CA PHE A 43 -6.13 2.97 -26.43
C PHE A 43 -7.49 3.50 -25.98
N ASP A 44 -8.48 3.50 -26.86
CA ASP A 44 -9.85 3.91 -26.52
C ASP A 44 -10.41 3.10 -25.33
N TYR A 45 -10.15 1.81 -25.36
CA TYR A 45 -10.55 0.94 -24.26
C TYR A 45 -9.83 1.29 -22.96
N LEU A 46 -8.50 1.39 -22.98
CA LEU A 46 -7.69 1.73 -21.79
C LEU A 46 -8.03 3.10 -21.23
N TRP A 47 -8.22 4.11 -22.11
CA TRP A 47 -8.61 5.44 -21.69
C TRP A 47 -9.95 5.44 -20.97
N LYS A 48 -10.91 4.69 -21.49
CA LYS A 48 -12.24 4.55 -20.90
C LYS A 48 -12.19 3.81 -19.56
N VAL A 49 -11.45 2.71 -19.48
CA VAL A 49 -11.28 1.91 -18.26
C VAL A 49 -10.66 2.76 -17.15
N LEU A 50 -9.58 3.47 -17.42
CA LEU A 50 -8.97 4.37 -16.44
C LEU A 50 -9.87 5.56 -16.10
N SER A 51 -10.55 6.16 -17.09
CA SER A 51 -11.50 7.26 -16.81
C SER A 51 -12.51 6.93 -15.75
N THR A 52 -12.91 5.67 -15.66
CA THR A 52 -13.99 5.24 -14.77
C THR A 52 -13.50 4.44 -13.57
N GLY A 53 -12.40 3.69 -13.70
CA GLY A 53 -11.89 2.81 -12.65
C GLY A 53 -10.85 3.42 -11.73
N TYR A 54 -10.10 4.40 -12.20
CA TYR A 54 -9.05 5.02 -11.40
C TYR A 54 -9.63 5.87 -10.27
N VAL A 55 -9.20 5.61 -9.02
CA VAL A 55 -9.86 6.15 -7.84
C VAL A 55 -9.40 7.56 -7.46
N PHE A 56 -8.24 8.03 -7.96
CA PHE A 56 -7.64 9.29 -7.52
C PHE A 56 -7.90 10.50 -8.44
N TRP A 57 -8.90 10.42 -9.34
CA TRP A 57 -9.17 11.52 -10.30
C TRP A 57 -9.45 12.88 -9.67
N ASP A 58 -9.87 12.95 -8.43
CA ASP A 58 -10.15 14.21 -7.74
C ASP A 58 -8.92 14.84 -7.08
N VAL A 59 -7.84 14.08 -6.91
CA VAL A 59 -6.56 14.53 -6.33
C VAL A 59 -5.39 14.44 -7.31
N ASP A 60 -5.50 13.62 -8.36
CA ASP A 60 -4.53 13.55 -9.45
C ASP A 60 -4.69 14.72 -10.40
N THR A 61 -3.61 15.44 -10.67
CA THR A 61 -3.62 16.63 -11.53
C THR A 61 -3.50 16.31 -13.02
N THR A 62 -3.45 15.05 -13.41
CA THR A 62 -3.36 14.61 -14.81
C THR A 62 -4.60 15.04 -15.58
N ASP A 63 -4.42 15.89 -16.59
CA ASP A 63 -5.49 16.26 -17.54
C ASP A 63 -5.72 15.11 -18.53
N TRP A 64 -6.59 14.18 -18.12
CA TRP A 64 -6.85 12.93 -18.85
C TRP A 64 -7.53 13.14 -20.20
N ASP A 65 -8.33 14.21 -20.35
CA ASP A 65 -8.98 14.55 -21.63
C ASP A 65 -7.99 15.19 -22.61
N ALA A 66 -7.09 16.04 -22.10
CA ALA A 66 -5.97 16.53 -22.90
C ALA A 66 -5.01 15.40 -23.27
N ALA A 67 -4.79 14.42 -22.38
CA ALA A 67 -4.01 13.22 -22.69
C ALA A 67 -4.62 12.44 -23.86
N TYR A 68 -5.94 12.21 -23.88
CA TYR A 68 -6.60 11.58 -25.02
C TYR A 68 -6.31 12.31 -26.33
N SER A 69 -6.55 13.62 -26.34
CA SER A 69 -6.35 14.46 -27.52
C SER A 69 -4.90 14.46 -28.02
N ARG A 70 -3.93 14.33 -27.11
CA ARG A 70 -2.49 14.33 -27.42
C ARG A 70 -2.02 12.99 -27.94
N TYR A 71 -2.49 11.88 -27.37
CA TYR A 71 -1.93 10.55 -27.62
C TYR A 71 -2.71 9.76 -28.68
N TYR A 72 -3.99 9.97 -28.86
CA TYR A 72 -4.80 9.28 -29.89
C TYR A 72 -4.20 9.39 -31.28
N PRO A 73 -3.76 10.59 -31.78
CA PRO A 73 -3.12 10.68 -33.08
C PRO A 73 -1.82 9.87 -33.20
N LYS A 74 -1.06 9.74 -32.09
CA LYS A 74 0.18 8.94 -32.09
C LYS A 74 -0.12 7.44 -32.20
N LEU A 75 -1.19 6.97 -31.62
CA LEU A 75 -1.65 5.58 -31.78
C LEU A 75 -2.11 5.33 -33.24
N GLN A 76 -2.75 6.31 -33.88
CA GLN A 76 -3.07 6.23 -35.30
C GLN A 76 -1.81 6.15 -36.20
N GLU A 77 -0.72 6.79 -35.78
CA GLU A 77 0.57 6.65 -36.46
C GLU A 77 1.16 5.25 -36.32
N LEU A 78 0.99 4.59 -35.15
CA LEU A 78 1.38 3.20 -34.97
C LEU A 78 0.54 2.25 -35.82
N ASP A 79 -0.77 2.48 -35.95
CA ASP A 79 -1.64 1.69 -36.84
C ASP A 79 -1.18 1.80 -38.29
N LYS A 80 -0.92 3.02 -38.77
CA LYS A 80 -0.37 3.26 -40.12
C LYS A 80 0.99 2.62 -40.32
N LYS A 81 1.86 2.68 -39.31
CA LYS A 81 3.19 2.04 -39.34
C LYS A 81 3.05 0.53 -39.52
N TYR A 82 2.14 -0.10 -38.76
CA TYR A 82 1.84 -1.51 -38.95
C TYR A 82 1.35 -1.83 -40.36
N GLU A 83 0.44 -1.04 -40.92
CA GLU A 83 -0.02 -1.20 -42.30
C GLU A 83 1.11 -1.12 -43.34
N GLN A 84 2.14 -0.29 -43.09
CA GLN A 84 3.25 -0.06 -44.00
C GLN A 84 4.35 -1.12 -43.92
N ILE A 85 4.72 -1.54 -42.70
CA ILE A 85 5.89 -2.40 -42.49
C ILE A 85 5.59 -3.72 -41.78
N GLY A 86 4.33 -3.94 -41.31
CA GLY A 86 3.86 -5.18 -40.73
C GLY A 86 4.21 -5.39 -39.26
N TYR A 87 4.81 -4.41 -38.58
CA TYR A 87 5.13 -4.48 -37.16
C TYR A 87 5.29 -3.10 -36.52
N VAL A 88 5.27 -3.04 -35.18
CA VAL A 88 5.61 -1.87 -34.38
C VAL A 88 6.61 -2.31 -33.29
N PRO A 89 7.80 -1.68 -33.20
CA PRO A 89 8.74 -1.96 -32.12
C PRO A 89 8.12 -1.74 -30.74
N THR A 90 8.34 -2.66 -29.82
CA THR A 90 7.76 -2.59 -28.46
C THR A 90 8.28 -1.37 -27.68
N ASP A 91 9.51 -0.93 -27.93
CA ASP A 91 10.06 0.27 -27.31
C ASP A 91 9.30 1.55 -27.68
N GLU A 92 8.82 1.69 -28.93
CA GLU A 92 8.00 2.85 -29.31
C GLU A 92 6.67 2.88 -28.54
N LEU A 93 6.05 1.71 -28.37
CA LEU A 93 4.85 1.58 -27.59
C LEU A 93 5.12 1.92 -26.12
N LYS A 94 6.27 1.48 -25.59
CA LYS A 94 6.71 1.76 -24.22
C LYS A 94 6.90 3.25 -23.97
N GLU A 95 7.63 3.94 -24.86
CA GLU A 95 7.83 5.39 -24.75
C GLU A 95 6.50 6.16 -24.71
N LEU A 96 5.56 5.78 -25.58
CA LEU A 96 4.25 6.42 -25.66
C LEU A 96 3.44 6.23 -24.39
N TYR A 97 3.32 5.00 -23.91
CA TYR A 97 2.54 4.73 -22.69
C TYR A 97 3.25 5.20 -21.42
N THR A 98 4.58 5.21 -21.36
CA THR A 98 5.33 5.84 -20.27
C THR A 98 5.00 7.34 -20.18
N ALA A 99 4.96 8.02 -21.32
CA ALA A 99 4.60 9.44 -21.36
C ALA A 99 3.11 9.69 -21.03
N LEU A 100 2.24 8.70 -21.26
CA LEU A 100 0.81 8.79 -20.96
C LEU A 100 0.51 8.66 -19.46
N VAL A 101 1.06 7.63 -18.81
CA VAL A 101 0.68 7.26 -17.43
C VAL A 101 1.75 7.59 -16.40
N GLY A 102 2.95 7.98 -16.83
CA GLY A 102 4.10 8.15 -15.92
C GLY A 102 3.95 9.28 -14.90
N GLY A 103 2.98 10.18 -15.06
CA GLY A 103 2.68 11.25 -14.11
C GLY A 103 1.51 10.94 -13.16
N MET A 104 0.90 9.75 -13.26
CA MET A 104 -0.21 9.37 -12.38
C MET A 104 0.31 9.07 -10.97
N ILE A 105 -0.47 9.47 -9.97
CA ILE A 105 -0.03 9.45 -8.56
C ILE A 105 -0.20 8.13 -7.84
N ASP A 106 -0.91 7.16 -8.43
CA ASP A 106 -1.16 5.85 -7.79
C ASP A 106 0.12 5.01 -7.74
N HIS A 107 0.73 4.92 -6.58
CA HIS A 107 1.96 4.17 -6.36
C HIS A 107 1.76 2.64 -6.26
N HIS A 108 0.53 2.17 -6.25
CA HIS A 108 0.22 0.76 -6.45
C HIS A 108 -0.02 0.41 -7.92
N MET A 109 -0.09 1.41 -8.80
CA MET A 109 -0.41 1.18 -10.21
C MET A 109 0.65 0.37 -10.93
N SER A 110 0.19 -0.67 -11.60
CA SER A 110 0.94 -1.41 -12.61
C SER A 110 0.14 -1.42 -13.90
N PHE A 111 0.66 -0.74 -14.90
CA PHE A 111 0.03 -0.61 -16.21
C PHE A 111 0.77 -1.49 -17.22
N SER A 112 0.11 -2.53 -17.72
CA SER A 112 0.70 -3.45 -18.69
C SER A 112 -0.14 -3.49 -19.96
N VAL A 113 0.52 -3.28 -21.10
CA VAL A 113 -0.09 -3.29 -22.43
C VAL A 113 0.63 -4.25 -23.33
N ARG A 114 -0.11 -5.12 -24.01
CA ARG A 114 0.44 -5.99 -25.01
C ARG A 114 0.67 -5.24 -26.32
N ASN A 115 1.85 -5.40 -26.90
CA ASN A 115 2.10 -5.00 -28.26
C ASN A 115 1.33 -5.94 -29.22
N LEU A 116 0.42 -5.40 -30.01
CA LEU A 116 -0.45 -6.18 -30.90
C LEU A 116 0.36 -6.80 -32.06
N HIS A 117 1.38 -6.10 -32.52
CA HIS A 117 2.20 -6.44 -33.68
C HIS A 117 3.69 -6.17 -33.40
N PRO A 118 4.34 -6.93 -32.51
CA PRO A 118 5.73 -6.72 -32.13
C PRO A 118 6.69 -6.90 -33.30
N ALA A 119 7.84 -6.26 -33.26
CA ALA A 119 8.89 -6.49 -34.22
C ALA A 119 9.44 -7.92 -34.11
N PRO A 120 9.94 -8.53 -35.19
CA PRO A 120 10.42 -9.92 -35.17
C PRO A 120 11.59 -10.17 -34.20
N ASP A 121 12.33 -9.14 -33.83
CA ASP A 121 13.49 -9.16 -32.93
C ASP A 121 13.14 -8.69 -31.49
N ASP A 122 11.89 -8.26 -31.23
CA ASP A 122 11.46 -7.91 -29.89
C ASP A 122 11.53 -9.11 -28.95
N GLN A 123 12.24 -8.97 -27.83
CA GLN A 123 12.40 -10.01 -26.82
C GLN A 123 11.12 -10.20 -25.99
N VAL A 124 10.30 -9.16 -25.91
CA VAL A 124 9.03 -9.14 -25.18
C VAL A 124 7.96 -8.48 -26.05
N ASN A 125 6.73 -8.90 -25.89
CA ASN A 125 5.59 -8.38 -26.63
C ASN A 125 4.59 -7.62 -25.75
N TYR A 126 5.02 -7.17 -24.61
CA TYR A 126 4.23 -6.33 -23.71
C TYR A 126 5.12 -5.26 -23.06
N VAL A 127 4.48 -4.19 -22.64
CA VAL A 127 5.09 -3.07 -21.92
C VAL A 127 4.47 -3.06 -20.52
N THR A 128 5.30 -2.99 -19.50
CA THR A 128 4.86 -2.76 -18.11
C THR A 128 5.45 -1.45 -17.62
N ILE A 129 4.60 -0.58 -17.08
CA ILE A 129 4.95 0.73 -16.54
C ILE A 129 4.36 0.81 -15.12
N ARG A 130 5.21 1.25 -14.20
CA ARG A 130 4.80 1.60 -12.84
C ARG A 130 5.18 3.06 -12.61
N PRO A 131 4.21 3.97 -12.50
CA PRO A 131 4.49 5.40 -12.42
C PRO A 131 5.47 5.76 -11.30
N TYR A 132 5.35 5.15 -10.13
CA TYR A 132 6.24 5.39 -9.00
C TYR A 132 7.72 5.05 -9.28
N GLU A 133 8.02 4.04 -10.11
CA GLU A 133 9.40 3.67 -10.46
C GLU A 133 10.12 4.78 -11.24
N LEU A 134 9.37 5.69 -11.86
CA LEU A 134 9.91 6.84 -12.57
C LEU A 134 10.34 7.96 -11.62
N GLU A 135 9.81 8.01 -10.40
CA GLU A 135 10.16 9.00 -9.39
C GLU A 135 11.34 8.56 -8.50
N ILE A 136 11.49 7.27 -8.26
CA ILE A 136 12.51 6.71 -7.35
C ILE A 136 13.93 7.21 -7.66
N PRO A 137 14.40 7.27 -8.93
CA PRO A 137 15.74 7.75 -9.25
C PRO A 137 16.05 9.19 -8.82
N THR A 138 15.03 9.97 -8.49
CA THR A 138 15.17 11.38 -8.06
C THR A 138 15.35 11.54 -6.56
N ARG A 139 15.33 10.44 -5.79
CA ARG A 139 15.41 10.46 -4.32
C ARG A 139 16.85 10.26 -3.85
N ASP A 140 17.25 10.97 -2.78
CA ASP A 140 18.65 11.08 -2.32
C ASP A 140 19.24 9.77 -1.79
N TYR A 141 18.42 8.78 -1.40
CA TYR A 141 18.84 7.48 -0.88
C TYR A 141 18.03 6.39 -1.54
N TYR A 142 18.59 5.81 -2.57
CA TYR A 142 17.93 4.77 -3.35
C TYR A 142 18.66 3.43 -3.22
N PHE A 143 17.90 2.37 -2.94
CA PHE A 143 18.34 1.01 -3.12
C PHE A 143 17.81 0.49 -4.45
N GLU A 144 18.63 -0.23 -5.21
CA GLU A 144 18.20 -0.82 -6.48
C GLU A 144 17.02 -1.77 -6.31
N SER A 145 16.90 -2.40 -5.13
CA SER A 145 15.72 -3.18 -4.78
C SER A 145 15.37 -3.05 -3.28
N SER A 146 14.08 -3.03 -2.98
CA SER A 146 13.58 -3.10 -1.60
C SER A 146 13.96 -4.44 -0.90
N GLY A 147 14.31 -5.46 -1.68
CA GLY A 147 14.83 -6.72 -1.16
C GLY A 147 16.24 -6.59 -0.58
N GLU A 148 17.13 -5.85 -1.23
CA GLU A 148 18.48 -5.56 -0.75
C GLU A 148 18.46 -4.77 0.54
N GLU A 149 17.57 -3.80 0.63
CA GLU A 149 17.40 -3.00 1.84
C GLU A 149 16.88 -3.82 3.01
N SER A 150 15.85 -4.60 2.80
CA SER A 150 15.31 -5.52 3.81
C SER A 150 16.38 -6.50 4.30
N TYR A 151 17.26 -6.97 3.41
CA TYR A 151 18.39 -7.81 3.76
C TYR A 151 19.43 -7.06 4.61
N ALA A 152 19.75 -5.82 4.25
CA ALA A 152 20.67 -4.98 5.01
C ALA A 152 20.16 -4.72 6.45
N ILE A 153 18.85 -4.48 6.61
CA ILE A 153 18.21 -4.36 7.93
C ILE A 153 18.40 -5.65 8.74
N GLN A 154 18.16 -6.80 8.13
CA GLN A 154 18.29 -8.08 8.84
C GLN A 154 19.72 -8.34 9.30
N ILE A 155 20.72 -8.07 8.45
CA ILE A 155 22.13 -8.18 8.85
C ILE A 155 22.44 -7.24 10.01
N PHE A 156 21.96 -5.99 9.94
CA PHE A 156 22.13 -5.03 11.04
C PHE A 156 21.51 -5.54 12.33
N LEU A 157 20.29 -6.08 12.27
CA LEU A 157 19.61 -6.61 13.46
C LEU A 157 20.28 -7.87 14.02
N GLN A 158 20.90 -8.70 13.19
CA GLN A 158 21.70 -9.84 13.65
C GLN A 158 22.95 -9.43 14.44
N ASP A 159 23.51 -8.24 14.16
CA ASP A 159 24.67 -7.69 14.87
C ASP A 159 24.29 -6.64 15.94
N ILE A 160 23.01 -6.52 16.26
CA ILE A 160 22.48 -5.47 17.14
C ILE A 160 23.10 -5.46 18.54
N GLU A 161 23.47 -6.65 19.05
CA GLU A 161 24.08 -6.82 20.36
C GLU A 161 25.50 -6.23 20.46
N SER A 162 26.16 -5.99 19.32
CA SER A 162 27.45 -5.29 19.30
C SER A 162 27.30 -3.78 19.55
N HIS A 163 26.11 -3.25 19.40
CA HIS A 163 25.80 -1.81 19.50
C HIS A 163 24.98 -1.45 20.73
N TYR A 164 24.11 -2.35 21.19
CA TYR A 164 23.17 -2.08 22.28
C TYR A 164 23.12 -3.22 23.30
N THR A 165 22.69 -2.92 24.52
CA THR A 165 22.42 -3.96 25.51
C THR A 165 21.05 -4.59 25.21
N VAL A 166 21.07 -5.88 24.96
CA VAL A 166 19.90 -6.69 24.61
C VAL A 166 19.63 -7.75 25.71
N GLU A 167 18.39 -7.86 26.17
CA GLU A 167 17.98 -8.93 27.09
C GLU A 167 17.35 -10.12 26.33
N VAL A 168 16.63 -9.84 25.23
CA VAL A 168 15.99 -10.86 24.38
C VAL A 168 16.18 -10.46 22.93
N HIS A 169 16.49 -11.43 22.08
CA HIS A 169 16.47 -11.28 20.64
C HIS A 169 15.89 -12.54 20.01
N GLU A 170 14.74 -12.41 19.41
CA GLU A 170 14.04 -13.47 18.69
C GLU A 170 13.82 -13.05 17.26
N GLU A 171 14.04 -13.97 16.32
CA GLU A 171 13.74 -13.77 14.91
C GLU A 171 12.92 -14.93 14.35
N CYS A 172 12.07 -14.65 13.40
CA CYS A 172 11.37 -15.68 12.66
C CYS A 172 11.06 -15.26 11.23
N THR A 173 10.88 -16.28 10.41
CA THR A 173 10.36 -16.16 9.06
C THR A 173 9.06 -16.95 9.00
N ASP A 174 8.00 -16.30 8.57
CA ASP A 174 6.68 -16.89 8.40
C ASP A 174 6.15 -16.62 6.98
N TYR A 175 5.00 -17.14 6.64
CA TYR A 175 4.44 -17.02 5.29
C TYR A 175 3.00 -16.50 5.37
N ALA A 176 2.69 -15.50 4.56
CA ALA A 176 1.34 -14.97 4.36
C ALA A 176 0.71 -15.60 3.11
N PRO A 177 -0.12 -16.67 3.23
CA PRO A 177 -0.62 -17.41 2.08
C PRO A 177 -1.44 -16.56 1.11
N GLU A 178 -2.25 -15.66 1.65
CA GLU A 178 -3.14 -14.80 0.85
C GLU A 178 -2.38 -13.77 0.03
N LEU A 179 -1.21 -13.32 0.52
CA LEU A 179 -0.33 -12.40 -0.20
C LEU A 179 0.70 -13.12 -1.05
N GLY A 180 0.90 -14.44 -0.85
CA GLY A 180 1.96 -15.20 -1.50
C GLY A 180 3.37 -14.74 -1.11
N MET A 181 3.53 -14.12 0.08
CA MET A 181 4.76 -13.44 0.51
C MET A 181 5.29 -14.00 1.81
N THR A 182 6.61 -13.92 1.96
CA THR A 182 7.32 -14.25 3.21
C THR A 182 7.35 -13.03 4.11
N ILE A 183 7.02 -13.22 5.38
CA ILE A 183 7.09 -12.21 6.43
C ILE A 183 8.27 -12.54 7.34
N ARG A 184 9.00 -11.52 7.75
CA ARG A 184 10.10 -11.66 8.70
C ARG A 184 9.89 -10.70 9.85
N TYR A 185 10.18 -11.21 11.06
CA TYR A 185 10.09 -10.45 12.30
C TYR A 185 11.39 -10.55 13.09
N HIS A 186 11.75 -9.42 13.71
CA HIS A 186 12.72 -9.39 14.80
C HIS A 186 12.05 -8.75 16.01
N TYR A 187 11.94 -9.50 17.09
CA TYR A 187 11.60 -8.98 18.40
C TYR A 187 12.86 -8.83 19.23
N ILE A 188 13.10 -7.63 19.74
CA ILE A 188 14.27 -7.33 20.57
C ILE A 188 13.79 -6.62 21.84
N LEU A 189 14.23 -7.10 23.00
CA LEU A 189 14.05 -6.39 24.26
C LEU A 189 15.33 -5.70 24.63
N PHE A 190 15.41 -4.41 24.34
CA PHE A 190 16.53 -3.57 24.72
C PHE A 190 16.50 -3.21 26.20
N LYS A 191 17.70 -3.01 26.77
CA LYS A 191 17.88 -2.47 28.10
C LYS A 191 18.68 -1.18 28.06
N LEU A 192 18.08 -0.09 28.53
CA LEU A 192 18.74 1.20 28.64
C LEU A 192 19.77 1.23 29.79
N PRO A 193 20.71 2.21 29.78
CA PRO A 193 21.70 2.34 30.86
C PRO A 193 21.13 2.50 32.26
N ASP A 194 19.91 3.04 32.41
CA ASP A 194 19.18 3.16 33.66
C ASP A 194 18.43 1.88 34.09
N GLY A 195 18.52 0.83 33.28
CA GLY A 195 17.92 -0.47 33.51
C GLY A 195 16.49 -0.63 32.98
N ARG A 196 15.87 0.45 32.48
CA ARG A 196 14.53 0.36 31.86
C ARG A 196 14.59 -0.37 30.53
N LYS A 197 13.46 -0.93 30.12
CA LYS A 197 13.30 -1.79 28.93
C LYS A 197 12.59 -1.07 27.81
N VAL A 198 12.95 -1.44 26.59
CA VAL A 198 12.30 -0.97 25.36
C VAL A 198 12.03 -2.18 24.47
N PRO A 199 10.78 -2.69 24.43
CA PRO A 199 10.35 -3.66 23.42
C PRO A 199 10.40 -3.03 22.02
N TYR A 200 11.06 -3.73 21.11
CA TYR A 200 11.22 -3.34 19.71
C TYR A 200 10.71 -4.47 18.80
N LEU A 201 9.95 -4.11 17.79
CA LEU A 201 9.52 -5.02 16.73
C LEU A 201 9.88 -4.43 15.38
N TRP A 202 10.65 -5.15 14.57
CA TRP A 202 10.77 -4.92 13.13
C TRP A 202 9.96 -5.95 12.37
N GLN A 203 9.26 -5.50 11.31
CA GLN A 203 8.47 -6.35 10.43
C GLN A 203 8.70 -5.97 8.95
N SER A 204 9.03 -6.96 8.12
CA SER A 204 9.23 -6.74 6.68
C SER A 204 7.93 -6.56 5.89
N LEU A 205 6.80 -6.92 6.52
CA LEU A 205 5.45 -6.87 5.96
C LEU A 205 4.46 -6.82 7.11
N ALA A 206 3.38 -6.05 6.97
CA ALA A 206 2.25 -6.09 7.89
C ALA A 206 1.53 -7.45 7.79
N GLY A 207 1.68 -8.28 8.80
CA GLY A 207 1.21 -9.67 8.79
C GLY A 207 0.99 -10.26 10.18
N ILE A 208 0.86 -9.41 11.21
CA ILE A 208 0.63 -9.83 12.59
C ILE A 208 -0.63 -10.68 12.69
N THR A 209 -1.74 -10.20 12.12
CA THR A 209 -3.04 -10.88 12.20
C THR A 209 -3.01 -12.30 11.63
N PRO A 210 -2.62 -12.53 10.37
CA PRO A 210 -2.58 -13.89 9.83
C PRO A 210 -1.59 -14.80 10.56
N VAL A 211 -0.44 -14.27 11.01
CA VAL A 211 0.56 -15.05 11.77
C VAL A 211 0.02 -15.44 13.13
N MET A 212 -0.63 -14.53 13.86
CA MET A 212 -1.25 -14.83 15.14
C MET A 212 -2.36 -15.89 15.04
N LEU A 213 -3.09 -15.94 13.92
CA LEU A 213 -4.12 -16.95 13.66
C LEU A 213 -3.53 -18.34 13.39
N GLN A 214 -2.32 -18.43 12.81
CA GLN A 214 -1.64 -19.69 12.52
C GLN A 214 -1.11 -20.39 13.78
N ASN A 215 -0.90 -19.67 14.87
CA ASN A 215 -0.42 -20.18 16.15
C ASN A 215 0.94 -20.90 16.05
N GLY A 216 1.80 -20.43 15.13
CA GLY A 216 3.15 -20.95 14.85
C GLY A 216 4.25 -20.24 15.66
N VAL A 217 5.50 -20.35 15.17
CA VAL A 217 6.67 -19.72 15.79
C VAL A 217 6.56 -18.20 15.75
N GLY A 218 6.10 -17.64 14.62
CA GLY A 218 5.86 -16.20 14.50
C GLY A 218 4.82 -15.68 15.51
N ALA A 219 3.74 -16.44 15.73
CA ALA A 219 2.75 -16.09 16.74
C ALA A 219 3.33 -16.09 18.17
N GLN A 220 4.26 -16.99 18.48
CA GLN A 220 4.94 -17.01 19.78
C GLN A 220 5.84 -15.78 19.95
N LEU A 221 6.64 -15.43 18.94
CA LEU A 221 7.47 -14.23 18.94
C LEU A 221 6.63 -12.96 19.15
N LEU A 222 5.53 -12.83 18.41
CA LEU A 222 4.61 -11.69 18.53
C LEU A 222 3.93 -11.67 19.92
N ASP A 223 3.53 -12.83 20.45
CA ASP A 223 3.00 -12.93 21.84
C ASP A 223 4.05 -12.46 22.87
N HIS A 224 5.32 -12.83 22.71
CA HIS A 224 6.40 -12.35 23.60
C HIS A 224 6.59 -10.82 23.49
N TYR A 225 6.56 -10.26 22.29
CA TYR A 225 6.63 -8.81 22.10
C TYR A 225 5.47 -8.10 22.82
N PHE A 226 4.22 -8.50 22.57
CA PHE A 226 3.06 -7.86 23.19
C PHE A 226 3.05 -8.06 24.70
N ARG A 227 3.41 -9.26 25.22
CA ARG A 227 3.55 -9.49 26.67
C ARG A 227 4.63 -8.65 27.31
N ALA A 228 5.76 -8.45 26.63
CA ALA A 228 6.81 -7.56 27.15
C ALA A 228 6.28 -6.14 27.37
N ILE A 229 5.37 -5.67 26.52
CA ILE A 229 4.72 -4.36 26.69
C ILE A 229 3.70 -4.43 27.84
N MET A 230 2.83 -5.46 27.88
CA MET A 230 1.71 -5.53 28.81
C MET A 230 2.15 -5.84 30.26
N GLU A 231 3.17 -6.70 30.43
CA GLU A 231 3.55 -7.26 31.73
C GLU A 231 4.73 -6.52 32.39
N THR A 232 5.51 -5.72 31.62
CA THR A 232 6.60 -4.93 32.21
C THR A 232 6.03 -3.82 33.08
N PRO A 233 6.41 -3.72 34.37
CA PRO A 233 5.97 -2.63 35.25
C PRO A 233 6.26 -1.25 34.64
N ARG A 234 5.39 -0.26 34.88
CA ARG A 234 5.51 1.08 34.27
C ARG A 234 6.88 1.70 34.50
N GLU A 235 7.40 1.59 35.71
CA GLU A 235 8.70 2.15 36.11
C GLU A 235 9.89 1.46 35.43
N GLN A 236 9.69 0.28 34.84
CA GLN A 236 10.69 -0.49 34.11
C GLN A 236 10.53 -0.40 32.60
N LEU A 237 9.40 0.09 32.10
CA LEU A 237 9.13 0.27 30.67
C LEU A 237 9.44 1.71 30.26
N ALA A 238 10.52 1.91 29.49
CA ALA A 238 10.92 3.23 29.04
C ALA A 238 10.08 3.73 27.87
N GLY A 239 9.76 2.85 26.93
CA GLY A 239 9.01 3.16 25.71
C GLY A 239 8.84 1.92 24.85
N ILE A 240 8.26 2.08 23.68
CA ILE A 240 7.99 1.03 22.68
C ILE A 240 8.52 1.49 21.34
N ILE A 241 9.12 0.59 20.55
CA ILE A 241 9.54 0.89 19.18
C ILE A 241 8.90 -0.10 18.22
N LEU A 242 8.19 0.43 17.21
CA LEU A 242 7.80 -0.30 16.00
C LEU A 242 8.67 0.17 14.85
N ASP A 243 9.36 -0.74 14.21
CA ASP A 243 10.22 -0.42 13.07
C ASP A 243 9.57 -0.89 11.77
N ASN A 244 9.03 0.07 11.04
CA ASN A 244 8.38 -0.11 9.74
C ASN A 244 9.30 0.24 8.57
N ARG A 245 10.59 0.39 8.80
CA ARG A 245 11.53 0.59 7.69
C ARG A 245 11.55 -0.65 6.80
N CYS A 246 11.44 -0.44 5.51
CA CYS A 246 11.26 -1.49 4.50
C CYS A 246 10.01 -2.37 4.66
N ASN A 247 9.03 -1.94 5.42
CA ASN A 247 7.74 -2.61 5.48
C ASN A 247 6.95 -2.32 4.21
N ARG A 248 6.71 -3.35 3.41
CA ARG A 248 6.06 -3.25 2.10
C ARG A 248 4.53 -3.28 2.14
N GLY A 249 3.95 -3.10 3.34
CA GLY A 249 2.51 -3.16 3.53
C GLY A 249 2.02 -4.55 3.88
N GLY A 250 0.74 -4.80 3.66
CA GLY A 250 0.09 -6.08 3.99
C GLY A 250 -1.30 -5.89 4.56
N TYR A 251 -1.57 -6.52 5.70
CA TYR A 251 -2.92 -6.63 6.26
C TYR A 251 -3.30 -5.43 7.13
N GLN A 252 -4.44 -4.83 6.81
CA GLN A 252 -4.98 -3.70 7.57
C GLN A 252 -5.39 -4.07 9.00
N ASP A 253 -5.80 -5.32 9.22
CA ASP A 253 -6.23 -5.83 10.52
C ASP A 253 -5.09 -5.87 11.57
N ASP A 254 -3.83 -5.66 11.16
CA ASP A 254 -2.71 -5.52 12.08
C ASP A 254 -2.87 -4.31 13.01
N LEU A 255 -3.62 -3.29 12.57
CA LEU A 255 -3.96 -2.12 13.40
C LEU A 255 -4.76 -2.49 14.65
N ASP A 256 -5.49 -3.61 14.66
CA ASP A 256 -6.16 -4.14 15.86
C ASP A 256 -5.17 -4.54 16.97
N TYR A 257 -3.95 -4.92 16.58
CA TYR A 257 -2.85 -5.19 17.51
C TYR A 257 -2.03 -3.94 17.82
N LEU A 258 -1.63 -3.19 16.78
CA LEU A 258 -0.69 -2.07 16.89
C LEU A 258 -1.32 -0.79 17.50
N ILE A 259 -2.62 -0.63 17.38
CA ILE A 259 -3.38 0.50 17.94
C ILE A 259 -4.39 -0.02 18.95
N GLY A 260 -5.19 -1.02 18.59
CA GLY A 260 -6.25 -1.54 19.44
C GLY A 260 -5.78 -1.99 20.83
N SER A 261 -4.54 -2.48 20.93
CA SER A 261 -3.92 -2.85 22.22
C SER A 261 -3.75 -1.68 23.20
N TYR A 262 -3.89 -0.45 22.73
CA TYR A 262 -3.68 0.77 23.52
C TYR A 262 -4.92 1.67 23.62
N LEU A 263 -6.02 1.27 22.99
CA LEU A 263 -7.28 2.02 23.02
C LEU A 263 -8.18 1.57 24.18
N ASN A 264 -8.88 2.54 24.79
CA ASN A 264 -9.94 2.28 25.78
C ASN A 264 -11.33 2.24 25.15
N GLU A 265 -11.50 2.80 23.95
CA GLU A 265 -12.78 2.86 23.25
C GLU A 265 -12.60 2.73 21.74
N LYS A 266 -13.72 2.45 21.05
CA LYS A 266 -13.78 2.42 19.59
C LYS A 266 -13.34 3.78 19.03
N THR A 267 -12.33 3.77 18.15
CA THR A 267 -11.72 4.97 17.62
C THR A 267 -11.70 4.96 16.09
N GLU A 268 -12.13 6.05 15.45
CA GLU A 268 -11.98 6.26 14.00
C GLU A 268 -10.51 6.57 13.69
N ILE A 269 -9.92 5.84 12.74
CA ILE A 269 -8.51 6.01 12.37
C ILE A 269 -8.32 6.56 10.96
N MET A 270 -9.25 6.28 10.06
CA MET A 270 -9.25 6.77 8.68
C MET A 270 -10.64 6.72 8.08
N LYS A 271 -10.80 7.28 6.90
CA LYS A 271 -11.98 7.10 6.04
C LYS A 271 -11.54 6.56 4.70
N THR A 272 -12.40 5.76 4.09
CA THR A 272 -12.18 5.24 2.74
C THR A 272 -13.37 5.52 1.85
N ARG A 273 -13.13 5.61 0.55
CA ARG A 273 -14.18 5.62 -0.48
C ARG A 273 -13.67 4.88 -1.72
N TYR A 274 -14.56 4.53 -2.60
CA TYR A 274 -14.27 3.83 -3.85
C TYR A 274 -15.09 4.40 -5.01
N LYS A 275 -14.80 3.98 -6.21
CA LYS A 275 -15.59 4.33 -7.39
C LYS A 275 -16.92 3.62 -7.35
N GLU A 276 -18.05 4.33 -7.57
CA GLU A 276 -19.40 3.77 -7.44
C GLU A 276 -20.22 3.87 -8.72
N GLY A 277 -19.84 4.61 -9.71
CA GLY A 277 -20.59 4.80 -10.95
C GLY A 277 -19.71 4.86 -12.19
N PRO A 278 -20.31 5.01 -13.40
CA PRO A 278 -19.58 5.05 -14.65
C PRO A 278 -18.85 6.38 -14.90
N GLY A 279 -19.15 7.42 -14.15
CA GLY A 279 -18.54 8.73 -14.31
C GLY A 279 -17.18 8.82 -13.61
N ARG A 280 -16.26 9.63 -14.18
CA ARG A 280 -14.92 9.83 -13.66
C ARG A 280 -14.90 10.29 -12.20
N TYR A 281 -15.87 11.06 -11.76
CA TYR A 281 -15.96 11.64 -10.41
C TYR A 281 -17.12 11.07 -9.58
N GLU A 282 -17.61 9.91 -9.95
CA GLU A 282 -18.65 9.21 -9.19
C GLU A 282 -18.02 8.30 -8.15
N TYR A 283 -18.14 8.71 -6.89
CA TYR A 283 -17.57 8.05 -5.73
C TYR A 283 -18.67 7.66 -4.74
N SER A 284 -18.40 6.61 -3.98
CA SER A 284 -19.16 6.32 -2.76
C SER A 284 -18.97 7.45 -1.73
N VAL A 285 -19.82 7.46 -0.73
CA VAL A 285 -19.59 8.31 0.44
C VAL A 285 -18.34 7.88 1.19
N TRP A 286 -17.66 8.84 1.84
CA TRP A 286 -16.57 8.52 2.75
C TRP A 286 -17.07 7.68 3.91
N THR A 287 -16.56 6.47 4.04
CA THR A 287 -16.92 5.51 5.09
C THR A 287 -15.82 5.46 6.14
N PRO A 288 -16.14 5.73 7.41
CA PRO A 288 -15.13 5.67 8.47
C PRO A 288 -14.71 4.23 8.77
N TYR A 289 -13.41 4.04 8.98
CA TYR A 289 -12.84 2.80 9.47
C TYR A 289 -12.47 2.95 10.95
N TYR A 290 -12.87 1.98 11.74
CA TYR A 290 -12.73 2.02 13.20
C TYR A 290 -11.88 0.86 13.70
N ILE A 291 -11.02 1.14 14.67
CA ILE A 291 -10.36 0.13 15.49
C ILE A 291 -11.06 0.03 16.84
N PHE A 292 -11.13 -1.18 17.37
CA PHE A 292 -11.70 -1.48 18.67
C PHE A 292 -10.60 -1.83 19.67
N PRO A 293 -10.81 -1.61 20.97
CA PRO A 293 -9.90 -2.11 22.00
C PRO A 293 -9.64 -3.61 21.85
N ASN A 294 -8.36 -3.98 21.82
CA ASN A 294 -7.97 -5.38 21.76
C ASN A 294 -8.26 -6.07 23.10
N THR A 295 -8.89 -7.25 23.06
CA THR A 295 -9.28 -7.98 24.29
C THR A 295 -8.20 -8.90 24.82
N ARG A 296 -7.20 -9.25 24.02
CA ARG A 296 -6.10 -10.13 24.41
C ARG A 296 -4.92 -9.37 25.01
N TYR A 297 -4.60 -8.24 24.40
CA TYR A 297 -3.52 -7.36 24.85
C TYR A 297 -4.11 -5.98 25.07
N HIS A 298 -3.93 -5.44 26.27
CA HIS A 298 -4.43 -4.11 26.56
C HIS A 298 -3.57 -3.38 27.59
N ARG A 299 -3.15 -2.16 27.24
CA ARG A 299 -2.45 -1.24 28.13
C ARG A 299 -2.73 0.20 27.70
N ASP A 300 -3.16 1.03 28.64
CA ASP A 300 -3.36 2.46 28.38
C ASP A 300 -2.03 3.21 28.43
N ILE A 301 -1.25 3.12 27.33
CA ILE A 301 0.05 3.80 27.24
C ILE A 301 -0.08 5.32 27.27
N THR A 302 -1.24 5.86 26.91
CA THR A 302 -1.51 7.31 26.97
C THR A 302 -1.66 7.78 28.41
N ALA A 303 -2.47 7.10 29.21
CA ALA A 303 -2.62 7.44 30.64
C ALA A 303 -1.32 7.21 31.43
N GLU A 304 -0.52 6.21 31.03
CA GLU A 304 0.77 5.92 31.64
C GLU A 304 1.92 6.80 31.11
N ASN A 305 1.67 7.62 30.10
CA ASN A 305 2.66 8.44 29.41
C ASN A 305 3.87 7.62 28.96
N ILE A 306 3.62 6.52 28.21
CA ILE A 306 4.65 5.67 27.64
C ILE A 306 4.90 6.11 26.19
N PRO A 307 6.11 6.54 25.82
CA PRO A 307 6.46 6.87 24.45
C PRO A 307 6.31 5.68 23.52
N TYR A 308 5.66 5.88 22.36
CA TYR A 308 5.57 4.91 21.29
C TYR A 308 6.24 5.48 20.04
N VAL A 309 7.44 5.01 19.72
CA VAL A 309 8.20 5.49 18.57
C VAL A 309 7.95 4.55 17.38
N VAL A 310 7.65 5.14 16.21
CA VAL A 310 7.53 4.39 14.96
C VAL A 310 8.60 4.86 13.98
N LEU A 311 9.46 3.93 13.56
CA LEU A 311 10.45 4.19 12.51
C LEU A 311 9.85 3.93 11.14
N CYS A 312 10.10 4.81 10.19
CA CYS A 312 9.68 4.65 8.80
C CYS A 312 10.74 5.17 7.83
N ASP A 313 10.68 4.71 6.60
CA ASP A 313 11.61 5.14 5.55
C ASP A 313 10.93 5.18 4.18
N LEU A 314 11.72 5.48 3.16
CA LEU A 314 11.29 5.57 1.78
C LEU A 314 10.64 4.29 1.24
N ASN A 315 11.01 3.12 1.77
CA ASN A 315 10.47 1.82 1.37
C ASN A 315 9.33 1.33 2.28
N SER A 316 8.92 2.16 3.25
CA SER A 316 7.65 1.97 3.94
C SER A 316 6.54 2.34 2.98
N VAL A 317 5.75 1.36 2.52
CA VAL A 317 4.68 1.53 1.54
C VAL A 317 3.39 0.83 1.99
N SER A 318 2.24 1.30 1.54
CA SER A 318 0.93 0.71 1.87
C SER A 318 0.72 0.67 3.40
N MET A 319 0.44 -0.47 4.00
CA MET A 319 0.33 -0.56 5.47
C MET A 319 1.61 -0.11 6.19
N GLY A 320 2.80 -0.30 5.58
CA GLY A 320 4.07 0.19 6.15
C GLY A 320 4.11 1.70 6.38
N GLU A 321 3.28 2.48 5.66
CA GLU A 321 3.13 3.93 5.88
C GLU A 321 1.79 4.31 6.52
N ILE A 322 0.73 3.51 6.34
CA ILE A 322 -0.55 3.72 7.02
C ILE A 322 -0.41 3.52 8.53
N GLU A 323 0.37 2.53 8.98
CA GLU A 323 0.63 2.28 10.40
C GLU A 323 1.25 3.49 11.11
N PRO A 324 2.40 4.07 10.71
CA PRO A 324 2.94 5.24 11.39
C PRO A 324 1.98 6.44 11.36
N MET A 325 1.26 6.67 10.26
CA MET A 325 0.29 7.75 10.17
C MET A 325 -0.88 7.60 11.14
N THR A 326 -1.47 6.40 11.20
CA THR A 326 -2.63 6.13 12.04
C THR A 326 -2.26 6.04 13.52
N ILE A 327 -1.13 5.41 13.86
CA ILE A 327 -0.59 5.37 15.22
C ILE A 327 -0.38 6.80 15.73
N LYS A 328 0.27 7.65 14.93
CA LYS A 328 0.50 9.06 15.27
C LYS A 328 -0.79 9.85 15.43
N ALA A 329 -1.78 9.62 14.56
CA ALA A 329 -3.05 10.34 14.58
C ALA A 329 -3.90 10.01 15.83
N VAL A 330 -3.74 8.81 16.39
CA VAL A 330 -4.65 8.25 17.40
C VAL A 330 -4.02 8.23 18.80
N LEU A 331 -2.72 7.98 18.89
CA LEU A 331 -2.02 7.85 20.17
C LEU A 331 -1.18 9.11 20.48
N PRO A 332 -1.56 9.91 21.47
CA PRO A 332 -0.86 11.18 21.81
C PRO A 332 0.62 10.99 22.17
N THR A 333 1.00 9.81 22.67
CA THR A 333 2.37 9.48 23.04
C THR A 333 3.20 8.94 21.86
N ALA A 334 2.59 8.86 20.67
CA ALA A 334 3.28 8.38 19.48
C ALA A 334 4.17 9.47 18.87
N HIS A 335 5.36 9.05 18.43
CA HIS A 335 6.32 9.88 17.70
C HIS A 335 6.93 9.11 16.54
N THR A 336 7.02 9.74 15.39
CA THR A 336 7.53 9.10 14.17
C THR A 336 8.89 9.65 13.79
N ILE A 337 9.82 8.76 13.45
CA ILE A 337 11.22 9.11 13.15
C ILE A 337 11.67 8.40 11.87
N GLY A 338 12.42 9.08 11.04
CA GLY A 338 13.05 8.48 9.87
C GLY A 338 12.96 9.32 8.62
N GLU A 339 12.57 8.72 7.52
CA GLU A 339 12.50 9.39 6.21
C GLU A 339 11.04 9.46 5.74
N ARG A 340 10.78 10.35 4.76
CA ARG A 340 9.48 10.40 4.09
C ARG A 340 9.17 9.05 3.46
N THR A 341 7.96 8.54 3.69
CA THR A 341 7.52 7.24 3.16
C THR A 341 7.24 7.27 1.66
N HIS A 342 6.90 6.14 1.10
CA HIS A 342 6.76 5.91 -0.34
C HIS A 342 5.68 6.79 -1.00
N GLY A 343 4.48 6.85 -0.41
CA GLY A 343 3.32 7.54 -0.98
C GLY A 343 2.31 6.61 -1.65
N GLY A 344 2.32 5.33 -1.34
CA GLY A 344 1.33 4.37 -1.82
C GLY A 344 0.34 4.00 -0.72
N THR A 345 -0.63 4.87 -0.47
CA THR A 345 -1.59 4.75 0.65
C THR A 345 -2.96 4.21 0.25
N GLY A 346 -3.22 4.05 -1.06
CA GLY A 346 -4.49 3.55 -1.56
C GLY A 346 -4.70 2.07 -1.21
N PRO A 347 -5.73 1.71 -0.41
CA PRO A 347 -5.98 0.32 -0.09
C PRO A 347 -6.31 -0.51 -1.33
N LEU A 348 -5.79 -1.74 -1.33
CA LEU A 348 -6.02 -2.70 -2.40
C LEU A 348 -7.05 -3.74 -1.96
N GLN A 349 -7.83 -4.23 -2.91
CA GLN A 349 -8.57 -5.46 -2.70
C GLN A 349 -7.82 -6.65 -3.28
N PRO A 350 -7.99 -7.85 -2.69
CA PRO A 350 -7.47 -9.07 -3.28
C PRO A 350 -7.96 -9.27 -4.72
N ALA A 351 -7.11 -9.77 -5.59
CA ALA A 351 -7.38 -9.94 -7.02
C ALA A 351 -8.61 -10.84 -7.33
N ASN A 352 -9.08 -11.62 -6.36
CA ASN A 352 -10.28 -12.46 -6.48
C ASN A 352 -11.59 -11.74 -6.12
N CYS A 353 -11.52 -10.47 -5.70
CA CYS A 353 -12.70 -9.66 -5.34
C CYS A 353 -13.14 -8.74 -6.49
N ILE A 354 -13.08 -9.22 -7.72
CA ILE A 354 -13.33 -8.44 -8.96
C ILE A 354 -14.75 -7.84 -9.02
N ASP A 355 -15.72 -8.43 -8.31
CA ASP A 355 -17.13 -8.08 -8.45
C ASP A 355 -17.58 -6.77 -7.76
N LEU A 356 -16.70 -6.12 -7.00
CA LEU A 356 -17.11 -4.99 -6.17
C LEU A 356 -16.54 -3.64 -6.62
N ASN A 357 -15.68 -3.60 -7.65
CA ASN A 357 -14.87 -2.42 -7.89
C ASN A 357 -14.71 -1.97 -9.30
N TYR A 358 -14.69 -0.69 -9.39
CA TYR A 358 -14.25 0.03 -10.56
C TYR A 358 -12.71 0.26 -10.60
N GLY A 359 -11.99 0.01 -9.49
CA GLY A 359 -10.54 -0.02 -9.38
C GLY A 359 -10.00 -1.44 -9.15
N GLY A 360 -8.71 -1.58 -8.85
CA GLY A 360 -8.04 -2.86 -8.70
C GLY A 360 -7.62 -3.48 -10.03
N PRO A 361 -7.70 -4.80 -10.22
CA PRO A 361 -7.31 -5.44 -11.46
C PRO A 361 -8.34 -5.16 -12.57
N LEU A 362 -7.89 -4.46 -13.62
CA LEU A 362 -8.68 -4.09 -14.78
C LEU A 362 -8.11 -4.77 -16.02
N GLY A 363 -8.88 -5.69 -16.62
CA GLY A 363 -8.47 -6.42 -17.82
C GLY A 363 -7.57 -7.63 -17.55
N ASP A 364 -7.02 -8.19 -18.62
CA ASP A 364 -6.11 -9.35 -18.61
C ASP A 364 -5.03 -9.15 -19.69
N ILE A 365 -3.76 -9.35 -19.33
CA ILE A 365 -2.63 -9.25 -20.24
C ILE A 365 -2.77 -10.15 -21.48
N ASN A 366 -3.46 -11.29 -21.36
CA ASN A 366 -3.72 -12.18 -22.48
C ASN A 366 -4.69 -11.58 -23.50
N THR A 367 -5.54 -10.65 -23.09
CA THR A 367 -6.46 -9.89 -23.95
C THR A 367 -5.85 -8.60 -24.48
N GLY A 368 -4.60 -8.31 -24.10
CA GLY A 368 -3.82 -7.20 -24.63
C GLY A 368 -3.52 -6.09 -23.65
N HIS A 369 -4.08 -6.12 -22.43
CA HIS A 369 -3.78 -5.17 -21.39
C HIS A 369 -4.13 -5.73 -20.01
N TYR A 370 -3.43 -5.20 -19.03
CA TYR A 370 -3.74 -5.39 -17.62
C TYR A 370 -3.36 -4.09 -16.89
N VAL A 371 -4.30 -3.53 -16.17
CA VAL A 371 -4.06 -2.38 -15.32
C VAL A 371 -4.45 -2.75 -13.90
N TYR A 372 -3.53 -2.60 -12.98
CA TYR A 372 -3.78 -2.74 -11.56
C TYR A 372 -3.71 -1.37 -10.93
N THR A 373 -4.73 -0.95 -10.20
CA THR A 373 -4.83 0.35 -9.54
C THR A 373 -5.28 0.17 -8.09
N SER A 374 -5.09 1.19 -7.27
CA SER A 374 -5.72 1.23 -5.96
C SER A 374 -7.24 1.10 -6.09
N THR A 375 -7.85 0.37 -5.17
CA THR A 375 -9.29 0.12 -5.15
C THR A 375 -10.03 1.21 -4.39
N PHE A 376 -9.42 1.66 -3.30
CA PHE A 376 -9.95 2.70 -2.44
C PHE A 376 -9.03 3.90 -2.40
N GLU A 377 -9.62 5.04 -2.19
CA GLU A 377 -8.94 6.21 -1.71
C GLU A 377 -9.05 6.24 -0.18
N ALA A 378 -7.93 6.48 0.51
CA ALA A 378 -7.88 6.57 1.96
C ALA A 378 -7.59 8.01 2.41
N GLN A 379 -8.30 8.45 3.44
CA GLN A 379 -8.09 9.74 4.09
C GLN A 379 -7.71 9.53 5.55
N ILE A 380 -6.52 9.97 5.92
CA ILE A 380 -5.99 9.92 7.30
C ILE A 380 -5.78 11.35 7.77
N SER A 381 -6.31 11.68 8.94
CA SER A 381 -6.30 13.06 9.48
C SER A 381 -6.85 14.11 8.50
N GLY A 382 -7.88 13.72 7.72
CA GLY A 382 -8.54 14.62 6.77
C GLY A 382 -7.80 14.86 5.46
N LYS A 383 -6.74 14.10 5.16
CA LYS A 383 -5.92 14.26 3.96
C LYS A 383 -5.71 12.92 3.24
N VAL A 384 -5.73 12.95 1.91
CA VAL A 384 -5.26 11.86 1.03
C VAL A 384 -3.75 12.01 0.86
N TRP A 385 -3.02 10.91 1.06
CA TRP A 385 -1.56 10.92 1.07
C TRP A 385 -0.94 10.23 -0.14
N GLU A 386 -1.77 9.68 -1.03
CA GLU A 386 -1.31 9.03 -2.26
C GLU A 386 -0.43 9.95 -3.10
N GLY A 387 0.66 9.43 -3.64
CA GLY A 387 1.65 10.19 -4.39
C GLY A 387 2.49 11.18 -3.58
N ILE A 388 2.18 11.39 -2.30
CA ILE A 388 2.87 12.38 -1.45
C ILE A 388 3.85 11.72 -0.49
N GLY A 389 3.41 10.65 0.17
CA GLY A 389 4.10 10.01 1.29
C GLY A 389 4.00 10.79 2.59
N TYR A 390 4.17 10.09 3.68
CA TYR A 390 4.14 10.63 5.02
C TYR A 390 5.52 11.15 5.43
N THR A 391 5.56 12.37 5.94
CA THR A 391 6.78 12.95 6.53
C THR A 391 6.74 12.73 8.03
N PRO A 392 7.70 12.01 8.65
CA PRO A 392 7.73 11.77 10.09
C PRO A 392 7.93 13.06 10.89
N ASP A 393 7.65 13.01 12.19
CA ASP A 393 7.82 14.13 13.11
C ASP A 393 9.29 14.57 13.22
N GLU A 394 10.20 13.62 13.22
CA GLU A 394 11.65 13.86 13.22
C GLU A 394 12.30 13.21 12.00
N ILE A 395 12.87 14.04 11.12
CA ILE A 395 13.56 13.56 9.93
C ILE A 395 14.99 13.18 10.29
N VAL A 396 15.30 11.90 10.17
CA VAL A 396 16.63 11.33 10.37
C VAL A 396 16.98 10.50 9.15
N LEU A 397 17.83 11.06 8.29
CA LEU A 397 18.21 10.42 7.04
C LEU A 397 19.18 9.27 7.29
N ARG A 398 18.99 8.19 6.58
CA ARG A 398 19.95 7.11 6.48
C ARG A 398 21.09 7.55 5.56
N LYS A 399 22.31 7.60 6.11
CA LYS A 399 23.48 8.15 5.41
C LYS A 399 24.38 7.09 4.79
N ASP A 400 24.16 5.82 5.13
CA ASP A 400 25.04 4.74 4.74
C ASP A 400 24.24 3.61 4.11
N TYR A 401 24.55 3.34 2.86
CA TYR A 401 23.97 2.27 2.08
C TYR A 401 24.23 0.87 2.68
N ASN A 402 25.36 0.69 3.41
CA ASN A 402 25.72 -0.57 4.03
C ASN A 402 24.95 -0.89 5.32
N GLY A 403 23.77 -0.29 5.49
CA GLY A 403 22.88 -0.62 6.59
C GLY A 403 23.21 0.08 7.91
N ASN A 404 23.89 1.22 7.87
CA ASN A 404 24.06 2.04 9.09
C ASN A 404 22.71 2.65 9.52
N LEU A 405 21.95 1.87 10.28
CA LEU A 405 20.63 2.23 10.80
C LEU A 405 20.68 2.82 12.20
N LEU A 406 21.89 2.92 12.78
CA LEU A 406 22.12 3.47 14.11
C LEU A 406 21.54 4.88 14.30
N PRO A 407 21.75 5.86 13.38
CA PRO A 407 21.24 7.21 13.61
C PRO A 407 19.74 7.30 13.87
N GLN A 408 18.93 6.51 13.18
CA GLN A 408 17.47 6.50 13.36
C GLN A 408 17.08 5.79 14.67
N LEU A 409 17.74 4.68 15.01
CA LEU A 409 17.50 3.96 16.25
C LEU A 409 18.02 4.73 17.47
N ASP A 410 19.18 5.40 17.36
CA ASP A 410 19.71 6.31 18.39
C ASP A 410 18.76 7.48 18.65
N ALA A 411 18.14 8.03 17.59
CA ALA A 411 17.11 9.06 17.72
C ALA A 411 15.89 8.56 18.48
N ALA A 412 15.47 7.32 18.21
CA ALA A 412 14.37 6.70 18.93
C ALA A 412 14.68 6.53 20.43
N PHE A 413 15.86 6.03 20.76
CA PHE A 413 16.28 5.90 22.17
C PHE A 413 16.43 7.25 22.86
N ARG A 414 16.99 8.27 22.17
CA ARG A 414 17.07 9.63 22.70
C ARG A 414 15.68 10.16 23.02
N TYR A 415 14.74 10.06 22.07
CA TYR A 415 13.36 10.50 22.30
C TYR A 415 12.70 9.80 23.49
N ILE A 416 12.84 8.48 23.59
CA ILE A 416 12.31 7.69 24.73
C ILE A 416 12.94 8.09 26.06
N GLN A 417 14.20 8.46 26.09
CA GLN A 417 14.89 8.87 27.33
C GLN A 417 14.50 10.29 27.78
N GLU A 418 14.10 11.15 26.87
CA GLU A 418 13.70 12.53 27.11
C GLU A 418 12.22 12.68 27.53
N HIS A 419 11.42 11.65 27.28
CA HIS A 419 9.96 11.65 27.54
C HIS A 419 9.53 10.49 28.44
#